data_44cd3f975806d656e5d1d0284f06925c
#
_entry.id   44cd3f975806d656e5d1d0284f06925c
#
_cell.length_a   1.000
_cell.length_b   1.000
_cell.length_c   1.000
_cell.angle_alpha   90.00
_cell.angle_beta   90.00
_cell.angle_gamma   90.00
#
_symmetry.space_group_name_H-M   'P 1'
#
loop_
_entity.id
_entity.type
_entity.pdbx_description
1 polymer ?
#
loop_
_entity_poly.entity_id
_entity_poly.type
_entity_poly.pdbx_seq_one_letter_code
_entity_poly.pdbx_strand_id
1 'polypeptide(L)'
;MASEVLDEAEREVFNISDERPQDSGPVPINPLLEKALDRIDELAGSDGNLTGVGSGYKDLDALTSGWQKSDLVIVAGRPSMGKTAFAMNLVEHAVLNYDKPVLVFSLEMPSESLIFRLLSSIGRIDQTKLRTGKLSEDDWPSFNKAAKALKDRPLFIDDRPSVSPTEMRARARRIAREHDGQLGMVVVDYLQLMQIKGTNENRVTEISAISRSLKQLAREFDCPVIALSQLNRGLEQRPNKRPVMADLRESGAIEQDADLITFIYRDEVYNEDTPDKGVAEVIIGKHRNGPIGTVRLSFLGQFTRFESHAPPRYDDSFTHG
;
A
#
# COMPACT_ATOMS: atom_id res chain seq x y z
N MET A 1 35.19 7.93 0.92
CA MET A 1 36.19 7.08 0.20
C MET A 1 35.98 5.58 0.36
N ALA A 2 36.15 4.93 1.53
CA ALA A 2 35.92 3.47 1.60
C ALA A 2 34.47 3.05 1.39
N SER A 3 33.51 3.80 1.92
CA SER A 3 32.06 3.57 1.72
C SER A 3 31.63 3.78 0.26
N GLU A 4 32.17 4.80 -0.41
CA GLU A 4 31.86 5.07 -1.81
C GLU A 4 32.41 4.00 -2.75
N VAL A 5 33.58 3.46 -2.45
CA VAL A 5 34.17 2.35 -3.21
C VAL A 5 33.38 1.04 -2.97
N LEU A 6 32.87 0.82 -1.77
CA LEU A 6 32.01 -0.32 -1.47
C LEU A 6 30.67 -0.19 -2.21
N ASP A 7 30.04 0.98 -2.15
CA ASP A 7 28.78 1.27 -2.85
C ASP A 7 28.93 1.14 -4.38
N GLU A 8 30.08 1.57 -4.94
CA GLU A 8 30.42 1.41 -6.35
C GLU A 8 30.66 -0.06 -6.71
N ALA A 9 31.42 -0.80 -5.90
CA ALA A 9 31.68 -2.22 -6.11
C ALA A 9 30.37 -3.05 -5.97
N GLU A 10 29.53 -2.76 -5.00
CA GLU A 10 28.21 -3.36 -4.87
C GLU A 10 27.34 -3.08 -6.11
N ARG A 11 27.39 -1.84 -6.64
CA ARG A 11 26.64 -1.47 -7.84
C ARG A 11 27.17 -2.19 -9.08
N GLU A 12 28.48 -2.29 -9.27
CA GLU A 12 29.09 -3.01 -10.39
C GLU A 12 28.84 -4.54 -10.30
N VAL A 13 29.00 -5.14 -9.12
CA VAL A 13 28.64 -6.55 -8.90
C VAL A 13 27.14 -6.80 -9.12
N PHE A 14 26.32 -5.84 -8.78
CA PHE A 14 24.87 -5.89 -8.96
C PHE A 14 24.50 -5.81 -10.45
N ASN A 15 25.14 -4.90 -11.22
CA ASN A 15 24.98 -4.80 -12.68
C ASN A 15 25.38 -6.09 -13.37
N ILE A 16 26.48 -6.72 -12.98
CA ILE A 16 26.93 -8.03 -13.50
C ILE A 16 25.89 -9.14 -13.18
N SER A 17 25.23 -9.03 -12.05
CA SER A 17 24.14 -9.96 -11.69
C SER A 17 22.86 -9.75 -12.51
N ASP A 18 22.61 -8.51 -12.95
CA ASP A 18 21.48 -8.16 -13.83
C ASP A 18 21.76 -8.48 -15.32
N GLU A 19 23.05 -8.50 -15.71
CA GLU A 19 23.50 -8.90 -17.04
C GLU A 19 23.49 -10.43 -17.30
N ARG A 20 23.06 -11.24 -16.32
CA ARG A 20 22.69 -12.61 -16.67
C ARG A 20 21.54 -12.53 -17.67
N PRO A 21 21.71 -13.09 -18.88
CA PRO A 21 20.60 -13.15 -19.80
C PRO A 21 19.47 -13.93 -19.11
N GLN A 22 18.50 -13.22 -18.60
CA GLN A 22 17.17 -13.79 -18.60
C GLN A 22 16.92 -14.04 -20.08
N ASP A 23 16.65 -15.27 -20.40
CA ASP A 23 16.26 -15.74 -21.73
C ASP A 23 14.89 -15.15 -22.09
N SER A 24 14.85 -13.82 -22.20
CA SER A 24 13.66 -12.97 -22.33
C SER A 24 13.63 -12.31 -23.70
N GLY A 25 13.86 -13.13 -24.71
CA GLY A 25 13.47 -12.79 -26.07
C GLY A 25 11.94 -12.75 -26.20
N PRO A 26 11.42 -12.27 -27.35
CA PRO A 26 9.99 -12.36 -27.63
C PRO A 26 9.48 -13.78 -27.44
N VAL A 27 8.44 -13.95 -26.61
CA VAL A 27 7.84 -15.27 -26.35
C VAL A 27 6.79 -15.57 -27.42
N PRO A 28 6.80 -16.77 -28.05
CA PRO A 28 5.75 -17.18 -28.97
C PRO A 28 4.36 -17.12 -28.33
N ILE A 29 3.33 -16.88 -29.15
CA ILE A 29 1.96 -16.69 -28.65
C ILE A 29 1.38 -17.95 -27.96
N ASN A 30 1.71 -19.15 -28.47
CA ASN A 30 1.10 -20.39 -27.98
C ASN A 30 1.32 -20.66 -26.48
N PRO A 31 2.56 -20.59 -25.93
CA PRO A 31 2.76 -20.73 -24.47
C PRO A 31 2.07 -19.66 -23.65
N LEU A 32 1.86 -18.46 -24.22
CA LEU A 32 1.12 -17.39 -23.54
C LEU A 32 -0.38 -17.69 -23.53
N LEU A 33 -0.91 -18.24 -24.61
CA LEU A 33 -2.33 -18.67 -24.69
C LEU A 33 -2.61 -19.81 -23.72
N GLU A 34 -1.77 -20.81 -23.64
CA GLU A 34 -1.89 -21.92 -22.67
C GLU A 34 -1.97 -21.37 -21.24
N LYS A 35 -1.01 -20.53 -20.84
CA LYS A 35 -1.01 -19.87 -19.53
C LYS A 35 -2.26 -19.05 -19.27
N ALA A 36 -2.79 -18.36 -20.29
CA ALA A 36 -4.00 -17.56 -20.16
C ALA A 36 -5.24 -18.44 -19.98
N LEU A 37 -5.32 -19.57 -20.69
CA LEU A 37 -6.42 -20.54 -20.53
C LEU A 37 -6.38 -21.19 -19.16
N ASP A 38 -5.22 -21.69 -18.72
CA ASP A 38 -5.05 -22.26 -17.38
C ASP A 38 -5.48 -21.25 -16.29
N ARG A 39 -5.12 -19.98 -16.49
CA ARG A 39 -5.50 -18.92 -15.56
C ARG A 39 -7.00 -18.65 -15.53
N ILE A 40 -7.67 -18.71 -16.69
CA ILE A 40 -9.14 -18.57 -16.78
C ILE A 40 -9.83 -19.75 -16.08
N ASP A 41 -9.34 -20.96 -16.28
CA ASP A 41 -9.88 -22.16 -15.64
C ASP A 41 -9.72 -22.11 -14.11
N GLU A 42 -8.55 -21.67 -13.60
CA GLU A 42 -8.33 -21.43 -12.18
C GLU A 42 -9.34 -20.42 -11.60
N LEU A 43 -9.55 -19.30 -12.31
CA LEU A 43 -10.47 -18.26 -11.89
C LEU A 43 -11.94 -18.72 -11.96
N ALA A 44 -12.32 -19.48 -12.96
CA ALA A 44 -13.68 -20.03 -13.09
C ALA A 44 -14.00 -21.05 -11.99
N GLY A 45 -12.99 -21.75 -11.47
CA GLY A 45 -13.14 -22.69 -10.35
C GLY A 45 -13.07 -22.05 -8.96
N SER A 46 -12.76 -20.76 -8.86
CA SER A 46 -12.67 -20.05 -7.58
C SER A 46 -14.00 -19.37 -7.24
N ASP A 47 -14.53 -19.61 -6.03
CA ASP A 47 -15.78 -19.01 -5.53
C ASP A 47 -15.68 -17.48 -5.23
N GLY A 48 -14.60 -16.82 -5.61
CA GLY A 48 -14.31 -15.42 -5.26
C GLY A 48 -13.88 -14.54 -6.42
N ASN A 49 -14.36 -13.30 -6.43
CA ASN A 49 -13.97 -12.26 -7.38
C ASN A 49 -12.54 -11.71 -7.16
N LEU A 50 -11.77 -12.28 -6.22
CA LEU A 50 -10.43 -11.83 -5.88
C LEU A 50 -9.39 -12.58 -6.70
N THR A 51 -8.68 -11.86 -7.57
CA THR A 51 -7.58 -12.37 -8.38
C THR A 51 -6.19 -11.97 -7.83
N GLY A 52 -6.20 -10.95 -6.96
CA GLY A 52 -5.03 -10.42 -6.26
C GLY A 52 -5.11 -10.58 -4.74
N VAL A 53 -4.23 -9.87 -4.03
CA VAL A 53 -4.28 -9.78 -2.56
C VAL A 53 -5.47 -8.92 -2.15
N GLY A 54 -6.39 -9.43 -1.36
CA GLY A 54 -7.57 -8.68 -0.91
C GLY A 54 -7.20 -7.42 -0.12
N SER A 55 -8.00 -6.39 -0.26
CA SER A 55 -7.86 -5.16 0.53
C SER A 55 -8.44 -5.27 1.94
N GLY A 56 -9.36 -6.22 2.14
CA GLY A 56 -10.17 -6.34 3.35
C GLY A 56 -11.44 -5.47 3.31
N TYR A 57 -11.67 -4.74 2.21
CA TYR A 57 -12.85 -3.88 2.01
C TYR A 57 -13.63 -4.36 0.81
N LYS A 58 -14.80 -4.96 1.05
CA LYS A 58 -15.61 -5.63 0.02
C LYS A 58 -15.88 -4.75 -1.21
N ASP A 59 -16.25 -3.49 -1.00
CA ASP A 59 -16.60 -2.59 -2.10
C ASP A 59 -15.37 -2.15 -2.91
N LEU A 60 -14.20 -2.05 -2.25
CA LEU A 60 -12.94 -1.77 -2.92
C LEU A 60 -12.47 -2.99 -3.72
N ASP A 61 -12.58 -4.17 -3.13
CA ASP A 61 -12.25 -5.44 -3.79
C ASP A 61 -13.18 -5.71 -4.99
N ALA A 62 -14.45 -5.30 -4.93
CA ALA A 62 -15.37 -5.41 -6.05
C ALA A 62 -14.95 -4.55 -7.27
N LEU A 63 -14.28 -3.41 -7.03
CA LEU A 63 -13.76 -2.54 -8.10
C LEU A 63 -12.37 -2.95 -8.60
N THR A 64 -11.53 -3.50 -7.72
CA THR A 64 -10.12 -3.77 -8.03
C THR A 64 -9.80 -5.25 -8.24
N SER A 65 -10.69 -6.15 -7.83
CA SER A 65 -10.45 -7.59 -7.69
C SER A 65 -9.24 -7.90 -6.79
N GLY A 66 -8.96 -7.01 -5.81
CA GLY A 66 -7.78 -7.02 -4.95
C GLY A 66 -6.54 -6.37 -5.60
N TRP A 67 -5.45 -6.32 -4.85
CA TRP A 67 -4.17 -5.78 -5.30
C TRP A 67 -3.48 -6.78 -6.22
N GLN A 68 -3.37 -6.45 -7.51
CA GLN A 68 -2.89 -7.37 -8.51
C GLN A 68 -1.37 -7.56 -8.42
N LYS A 69 -0.92 -8.76 -8.77
CA LYS A 69 0.50 -9.05 -8.94
C LYS A 69 1.14 -8.13 -9.96
N SER A 70 2.42 -7.80 -9.75
CA SER A 70 3.19 -6.92 -10.62
C SER A 70 2.67 -5.48 -10.75
N ASP A 71 1.62 -5.08 -9.98
CA ASP A 71 1.07 -3.73 -10.02
C ASP A 71 1.79 -2.77 -9.06
N LEU A 72 2.00 -1.55 -9.55
CA LEU A 72 2.33 -0.40 -8.73
C LEU A 72 1.04 0.34 -8.37
N VAL A 73 0.71 0.34 -7.09
CA VAL A 73 -0.45 1.02 -6.51
C VAL A 73 0.00 2.26 -5.77
N ILE A 74 -0.56 3.40 -6.11
CA ILE A 74 -0.31 4.66 -5.39
C ILE A 74 -1.49 4.96 -4.47
N VAL A 75 -1.20 5.18 -3.18
CA VAL A 75 -2.17 5.68 -2.21
C VAL A 75 -1.78 7.10 -1.83
N ALA A 76 -2.51 8.07 -2.35
CA ALA A 76 -2.16 9.47 -2.20
C ALA A 76 -3.17 10.24 -1.32
N GLY A 77 -2.72 11.30 -0.66
CA GLY A 77 -3.58 12.15 0.15
C GLY A 77 -2.78 13.23 0.88
N ARG A 78 -3.49 14.21 1.41
CA ARG A 78 -2.90 15.24 2.26
C ARG A 78 -2.55 14.67 3.65
N PRO A 79 -1.71 15.34 4.44
CA PRO A 79 -1.49 14.99 5.84
C PRO A 79 -2.82 14.85 6.58
N SER A 80 -2.86 14.01 7.60
CA SER A 80 -4.02 13.74 8.45
C SER A 80 -5.21 13.03 7.78
N MET A 81 -5.15 12.71 6.48
CA MET A 81 -6.19 11.93 5.78
C MET A 81 -6.21 10.44 6.16
N GLY A 82 -5.15 9.93 6.80
CA GLY A 82 -5.07 8.54 7.25
C GLY A 82 -4.35 7.59 6.28
N LYS A 83 -3.50 8.10 5.35
CA LYS A 83 -2.75 7.24 4.39
C LYS A 83 -2.02 6.08 5.05
N THR A 84 -1.16 6.38 6.06
CA THR A 84 -0.41 5.35 6.79
C THR A 84 -1.33 4.37 7.51
N ALA A 85 -2.43 4.85 8.11
CA ALA A 85 -3.42 3.97 8.74
C ALA A 85 -4.07 3.04 7.72
N PHE A 86 -4.47 3.55 6.56
CA PHE A 86 -5.03 2.74 5.48
C PHE A 86 -4.03 1.69 4.99
N ALA A 87 -2.79 2.10 4.69
CA ALA A 87 -1.74 1.17 4.25
C ALA A 87 -1.46 0.09 5.30
N MET A 88 -1.42 0.44 6.60
CA MET A 88 -1.21 -0.55 7.66
C MET A 88 -2.42 -1.48 7.85
N ASN A 89 -3.65 -1.03 7.55
CA ASN A 89 -4.80 -1.94 7.52
C ASN A 89 -4.75 -2.91 6.32
N LEU A 90 -4.20 -2.49 5.17
CA LEU A 90 -3.93 -3.40 4.06
C LEU A 90 -2.86 -4.44 4.44
N VAL A 91 -1.79 -4.00 5.11
CA VAL A 91 -0.75 -4.88 5.67
C VAL A 91 -1.35 -5.87 6.67
N GLU A 92 -2.18 -5.38 7.61
CA GLU A 92 -2.92 -6.20 8.58
C GLU A 92 -3.69 -7.30 7.86
N HIS A 93 -4.50 -6.92 6.87
CA HIS A 93 -5.30 -7.89 6.11
C HIS A 93 -4.42 -8.90 5.38
N ALA A 94 -3.37 -8.46 4.71
CA ALA A 94 -2.45 -9.33 3.97
C ALA A 94 -1.76 -10.33 4.91
N VAL A 95 -1.20 -9.86 6.03
CA VAL A 95 -0.46 -10.69 6.99
C VAL A 95 -1.34 -11.71 7.71
N LEU A 96 -2.60 -11.34 7.99
CA LEU A 96 -3.51 -12.24 8.72
C LEU A 96 -4.17 -13.30 7.83
N ASN A 97 -4.31 -13.05 6.53
CA ASN A 97 -5.08 -13.90 5.62
C ASN A 97 -4.24 -14.60 4.55
N TYR A 98 -2.97 -14.23 4.39
CA TYR A 98 -2.07 -14.83 3.40
C TYR A 98 -0.74 -15.22 4.08
N ASP A 99 -0.11 -16.30 3.60
CA ASP A 99 1.13 -16.84 4.20
C ASP A 99 2.41 -16.29 3.54
N LYS A 100 2.26 -15.35 2.57
CA LYS A 100 3.39 -14.76 1.89
C LYS A 100 3.96 -13.56 2.65
N PRO A 101 5.29 -13.35 2.63
CA PRO A 101 5.93 -12.24 3.32
C PRO A 101 5.42 -10.87 2.87
N VAL A 102 5.15 -10.01 3.83
CA VAL A 102 4.82 -8.61 3.62
C VAL A 102 6.00 -7.75 4.09
N LEU A 103 6.50 -6.89 3.22
CA LEU A 103 7.63 -6.02 3.49
C LEU A 103 7.19 -4.56 3.51
N VAL A 104 7.44 -3.86 4.62
CA VAL A 104 7.10 -2.45 4.82
C VAL A 104 8.37 -1.63 4.95
N PHE A 105 8.55 -0.65 4.07
CA PHE A 105 9.57 0.40 4.19
C PHE A 105 8.92 1.65 4.77
N SER A 106 9.22 1.96 6.02
CA SER A 106 8.71 3.13 6.72
C SER A 106 9.79 4.19 6.80
N LEU A 107 9.71 5.21 5.95
CA LEU A 107 10.71 6.27 5.88
C LEU A 107 10.36 7.46 6.80
N GLU A 108 9.13 7.49 7.32
CA GLU A 108 8.63 8.58 8.18
C GLU A 108 8.50 8.15 9.64
N MET A 109 8.12 6.91 9.90
CA MET A 109 7.76 6.47 11.24
C MET A 109 8.63 5.30 11.72
N PRO A 110 9.01 5.26 13.02
CA PRO A 110 9.67 4.11 13.61
C PRO A 110 8.81 2.84 13.55
N SER A 111 9.45 1.69 13.40
CA SER A 111 8.80 0.37 13.35
C SER A 111 7.89 0.10 14.56
N GLU A 112 8.33 0.48 15.77
CA GLU A 112 7.53 0.36 16.99
C GLU A 112 6.18 1.09 16.88
N SER A 113 6.17 2.30 16.30
CA SER A 113 4.94 3.06 16.09
C SER A 113 3.97 2.38 15.13
N LEU A 114 4.47 1.68 14.12
CA LEU A 114 3.66 0.89 13.20
C LEU A 114 3.08 -0.35 13.88
N ILE A 115 3.86 -1.02 14.73
CA ILE A 115 3.38 -2.15 15.53
C ILE A 115 2.26 -1.70 16.49
N PHE A 116 2.40 -0.55 17.16
CA PHE A 116 1.31 -0.01 17.99
C PHE A 116 0.04 0.26 17.20
N ARG A 117 0.16 0.73 15.94
CA ARG A 117 -1.00 0.91 15.05
C ARG A 117 -1.67 -0.41 14.69
N LEU A 118 -0.90 -1.45 14.39
CA LEU A 118 -1.43 -2.79 14.12
C LEU A 118 -2.14 -3.36 15.36
N LEU A 119 -1.52 -3.27 16.53
CA LEU A 119 -2.11 -3.73 17.78
C LEU A 119 -3.39 -2.96 18.13
N SER A 120 -3.40 -1.64 17.91
CA SER A 120 -4.58 -0.79 18.09
C SER A 120 -5.72 -1.21 17.14
N SER A 121 -5.40 -1.42 15.87
CA SER A 121 -6.37 -1.80 14.83
C SER A 121 -6.96 -3.18 15.09
N ILE A 122 -6.14 -4.20 15.29
CA ILE A 122 -6.56 -5.60 15.51
C ILE A 122 -7.31 -5.76 16.83
N GLY A 123 -6.77 -5.17 17.90
CA GLY A 123 -7.31 -5.29 19.26
C GLY A 123 -8.48 -4.33 19.52
N ARG A 124 -8.74 -3.35 18.65
CA ARG A 124 -9.66 -2.22 18.90
C ARG A 124 -9.36 -1.51 20.20
N ILE A 125 -8.08 -1.25 20.46
CA ILE A 125 -7.58 -0.57 21.64
C ILE A 125 -7.18 0.84 21.24
N ASP A 126 -7.58 1.84 22.03
CA ASP A 126 -7.20 3.24 21.78
C ASP A 126 -5.66 3.36 21.67
N GLN A 127 -5.21 3.92 20.55
CA GLN A 127 -3.78 4.08 20.26
C GLN A 127 -3.07 4.90 21.33
N THR A 128 -3.76 5.87 21.96
CA THR A 128 -3.19 6.68 23.03
C THR A 128 -2.91 5.85 24.27
N LYS A 129 -3.78 4.88 24.59
CA LYS A 129 -3.56 3.95 25.72
C LYS A 129 -2.33 3.08 25.47
N LEU A 130 -2.17 2.52 24.25
CA LEU A 130 -1.01 1.72 23.88
C LEU A 130 0.29 2.54 23.98
N ARG A 131 0.31 3.73 23.36
CA ARG A 131 1.47 4.62 23.36
C ARG A 131 1.89 5.09 24.75
N THR A 132 0.95 5.26 25.67
CA THR A 132 1.22 5.73 27.02
C THR A 132 1.36 4.61 28.04
N GLY A 133 1.16 3.34 27.63
CA GLY A 133 1.18 2.17 28.52
C GLY A 133 0.01 2.13 29.52
N LYS A 134 -1.05 2.93 29.30
CA LYS A 134 -2.21 3.07 30.20
C LYS A 134 -3.36 2.15 29.79
N LEU A 135 -3.09 0.85 29.69
CA LEU A 135 -4.10 -0.16 29.42
C LEU A 135 -4.94 -0.43 30.68
N SER A 136 -6.26 -0.52 30.51
CA SER A 136 -7.17 -1.01 31.57
C SER A 136 -7.13 -2.53 31.63
N GLU A 137 -7.68 -3.10 32.69
CA GLU A 137 -7.79 -4.57 32.83
C GLU A 137 -8.56 -5.19 31.65
N ASP A 138 -9.58 -4.51 31.15
CA ASP A 138 -10.39 -4.94 30.01
C ASP A 138 -9.64 -4.86 28.66
N ASP A 139 -8.60 -4.04 28.54
CA ASP A 139 -7.81 -3.91 27.31
C ASP A 139 -6.83 -5.09 27.13
N TRP A 140 -6.36 -5.71 28.23
CA TRP A 140 -5.35 -6.77 28.19
C TRP A 140 -5.75 -8.02 27.40
N PRO A 141 -6.97 -8.55 27.51
CA PRO A 141 -7.40 -9.69 26.68
C PRO A 141 -7.35 -9.38 25.19
N SER A 142 -7.80 -8.18 24.80
CA SER A 142 -7.75 -7.71 23.41
C SER A 142 -6.33 -7.50 22.90
N PHE A 143 -5.46 -6.92 23.75
CA PHE A 143 -4.04 -6.76 23.45
C PHE A 143 -3.35 -8.12 23.22
N ASN A 144 -3.54 -9.08 24.13
CA ASN A 144 -2.95 -10.41 24.03
C ASN A 144 -3.45 -11.16 22.78
N LYS A 145 -4.74 -11.01 22.43
CA LYS A 145 -5.30 -11.59 21.21
C LYS A 145 -4.66 -10.99 19.97
N ALA A 146 -4.51 -9.65 19.91
CA ALA A 146 -3.88 -8.96 18.80
C ALA A 146 -2.40 -9.35 18.65
N ALA A 147 -1.66 -9.36 19.75
CA ALA A 147 -0.26 -9.77 19.77
C ALA A 147 -0.09 -11.23 19.30
N LYS A 148 -0.95 -12.14 19.75
CA LYS A 148 -0.96 -13.54 19.31
C LYS A 148 -1.27 -13.68 17.82
N ALA A 149 -2.16 -12.85 17.28
CA ALA A 149 -2.51 -12.88 15.86
C ALA A 149 -1.35 -12.46 14.96
N LEU A 150 -0.50 -11.52 15.42
CA LEU A 150 0.68 -11.06 14.69
C LEU A 150 1.93 -11.92 14.91
N LYS A 151 1.97 -12.67 16.03
CA LYS A 151 3.13 -13.49 16.36
C LYS A 151 3.39 -14.51 15.24
N ASP A 152 4.66 -14.67 14.91
CA ASP A 152 5.16 -15.60 13.90
C ASP A 152 4.61 -15.36 12.46
N ARG A 153 3.96 -14.22 12.21
CA ARG A 153 3.54 -13.84 10.87
C ARG A 153 4.71 -13.27 10.06
N PRO A 154 4.79 -13.53 8.76
CA PRO A 154 5.88 -13.08 7.89
C PRO A 154 5.76 -11.59 7.55
N LEU A 155 5.82 -10.72 8.56
CA LEU A 155 5.84 -9.27 8.43
C LEU A 155 7.24 -8.72 8.70
N PHE A 156 7.80 -7.99 7.75
CA PHE A 156 9.11 -7.37 7.84
C PHE A 156 8.97 -5.85 7.73
N ILE A 157 9.51 -5.12 8.69
CA ILE A 157 9.47 -3.65 8.71
C ILE A 157 10.91 -3.13 8.70
N ASP A 158 11.20 -2.22 7.76
CA ASP A 158 12.44 -1.48 7.67
C ASP A 158 12.14 0.00 7.85
N ASP A 159 12.60 0.59 8.94
CA ASP A 159 12.34 1.98 9.33
C ASP A 159 13.55 2.90 9.18
N ARG A 160 14.52 2.53 8.36
CA ARG A 160 15.67 3.39 8.08
C ARG A 160 15.25 4.61 7.28
N PRO A 161 15.66 5.82 7.71
CA PRO A 161 15.09 7.08 7.20
C PRO A 161 15.51 7.45 5.76
N SER A 162 16.46 6.71 5.18
CA SER A 162 16.95 6.99 3.84
C SER A 162 17.31 5.69 3.14
N VAL A 163 16.41 5.22 2.30
CA VAL A 163 16.58 4.01 1.51
C VAL A 163 16.49 4.34 0.02
N SER A 164 17.54 3.99 -0.73
CA SER A 164 17.52 4.09 -2.19
C SER A 164 16.72 2.93 -2.81
N PRO A 165 16.21 3.08 -4.04
CA PRO A 165 15.53 1.98 -4.74
C PRO A 165 16.41 0.72 -4.86
N THR A 166 17.71 0.87 -5.05
CA THR A 166 18.66 -0.25 -5.14
C THR A 166 18.77 -1.01 -3.82
N GLU A 167 18.93 -0.27 -2.70
CA GLU A 167 18.96 -0.89 -1.36
C GLU A 167 17.64 -1.59 -1.02
N MET A 168 16.51 -0.97 -1.38
CA MET A 168 15.18 -1.56 -1.21
C MET A 168 15.06 -2.89 -1.95
N ARG A 169 15.49 -2.92 -3.21
CA ARG A 169 15.50 -4.12 -4.05
C ARG A 169 16.38 -5.22 -3.47
N ALA A 170 17.60 -4.87 -2.99
CA ALA A 170 18.51 -5.83 -2.36
C ALA A 170 17.91 -6.48 -1.11
N ARG A 171 17.22 -5.68 -0.26
CA ARG A 171 16.53 -6.18 0.93
C ARG A 171 15.35 -7.06 0.59
N ALA A 172 14.54 -6.66 -0.38
CA ALA A 172 13.41 -7.45 -0.90
C ALA A 172 13.89 -8.80 -1.42
N ARG A 173 14.99 -8.84 -2.20
CA ARG A 173 15.62 -10.09 -2.67
C ARG A 173 16.07 -10.99 -1.54
N ARG A 174 16.66 -10.43 -0.47
CA ARG A 174 17.09 -11.22 0.69
C ARG A 174 15.90 -11.91 1.35
N ILE A 175 14.84 -11.16 1.67
CA ILE A 175 13.63 -11.70 2.29
C ILE A 175 12.95 -12.72 1.37
N ALA A 176 12.83 -12.43 0.08
CA ALA A 176 12.26 -13.37 -0.88
C ALA A 176 13.02 -14.70 -0.92
N ARG A 177 14.37 -14.68 -0.90
CA ARG A 177 15.18 -15.92 -0.87
C ARG A 177 14.92 -16.79 0.36
N GLU A 178 14.61 -16.20 1.50
CA GLU A 178 14.26 -16.88 2.74
C GLU A 178 12.83 -17.48 2.70
N HIS A 179 12.05 -17.11 1.65
CA HIS A 179 10.65 -17.49 1.48
C HIS A 179 10.34 -17.96 0.05
N ASP A 180 11.05 -18.94 -0.44
CA ASP A 180 10.84 -19.63 -1.74
C ASP A 180 10.79 -18.66 -2.95
N GLY A 181 11.50 -17.55 -2.88
CA GLY A 181 11.54 -16.52 -3.91
C GLY A 181 10.29 -15.63 -4.00
N GLN A 182 9.37 -15.71 -3.06
CA GLN A 182 8.08 -15.04 -3.12
C GLN A 182 7.96 -13.89 -2.11
N LEU A 183 7.24 -12.83 -2.54
CA LEU A 183 6.71 -11.79 -1.66
C LEU A 183 5.19 -11.68 -1.88
N GLY A 184 4.46 -11.38 -0.80
CA GLY A 184 3.01 -11.16 -0.86
C GLY A 184 2.66 -9.72 -1.22
N MET A 185 3.41 -8.77 -0.64
CA MET A 185 3.16 -7.34 -0.80
C MET A 185 4.39 -6.54 -0.35
N VAL A 186 4.65 -5.43 -1.02
CA VAL A 186 5.63 -4.43 -0.55
C VAL A 186 4.90 -3.10 -0.33
N VAL A 187 5.15 -2.44 0.81
CA VAL A 187 4.60 -1.13 1.14
C VAL A 187 5.72 -0.13 1.36
N VAL A 188 5.57 1.09 0.84
CA VAL A 188 6.55 2.19 0.96
C VAL A 188 5.86 3.44 1.50
N ASP A 189 6.20 3.88 2.70
CA ASP A 189 5.64 5.07 3.36
C ASP A 189 6.78 6.09 3.63
N TYR A 190 6.90 7.18 2.83
CA TYR A 190 6.27 7.53 1.57
C TYR A 190 7.34 7.88 0.52
N LEU A 191 7.02 7.70 -0.75
CA LEU A 191 7.99 7.75 -1.86
C LEU A 191 8.79 9.06 -1.96
N GLN A 192 8.24 10.21 -1.51
CA GLN A 192 8.96 11.48 -1.53
C GLN A 192 10.09 11.58 -0.48
N LEU A 193 10.24 10.65 0.45
CA LEU A 193 11.39 10.56 1.34
C LEU A 193 12.53 9.70 0.77
N MET A 194 12.26 8.95 -0.30
CA MET A 194 13.31 8.21 -1.00
C MET A 194 14.30 9.15 -1.68
N GLN A 195 15.55 8.72 -1.78
CA GLN A 195 16.64 9.46 -2.39
C GLN A 195 17.45 8.55 -3.30
N ILE A 196 17.91 9.12 -4.43
CA ILE A 196 18.88 8.45 -5.30
C ILE A 196 20.24 9.11 -5.04
N LYS A 197 21.17 8.36 -4.45
CA LYS A 197 22.51 8.87 -4.14
C LYS A 197 23.25 9.24 -5.43
N GLY A 198 23.96 10.37 -5.41
CA GLY A 198 24.87 10.78 -6.48
C GLY A 198 24.21 11.50 -7.68
N THR A 199 22.92 11.83 -7.62
CA THR A 199 22.27 12.64 -8.65
C THR A 199 22.07 14.07 -8.15
N ASN A 200 22.60 15.06 -8.89
CA ASN A 200 22.26 16.49 -8.74
C ASN A 200 21.04 16.85 -9.60
N GLU A 201 20.16 15.89 -9.85
CA GLU A 201 19.01 16.07 -10.73
C GLU A 201 17.86 16.81 -10.05
N ASN A 202 16.98 17.40 -10.87
CA ASN A 202 15.76 18.00 -10.40
C ASN A 202 14.88 16.94 -9.69
N ARG A 203 14.25 17.31 -8.59
CA ARG A 203 13.35 16.44 -7.81
C ARG A 203 12.32 15.69 -8.65
N VAL A 204 11.80 16.29 -9.70
CA VAL A 204 10.86 15.66 -10.64
C VAL A 204 11.50 14.44 -11.34
N THR A 205 12.74 14.57 -11.78
CA THR A 205 13.49 13.48 -12.43
C THR A 205 13.78 12.36 -11.44
N GLU A 206 14.17 12.71 -10.22
CA GLU A 206 14.42 11.75 -9.15
C GLU A 206 13.15 10.94 -8.80
N ILE A 207 12.02 11.60 -8.61
CA ILE A 207 10.71 10.93 -8.37
C ILE A 207 10.33 10.03 -9.54
N SER A 208 10.62 10.45 -10.77
CA SER A 208 10.37 9.64 -11.97
C SER A 208 11.21 8.36 -11.98
N ALA A 209 12.47 8.44 -11.59
CA ALA A 209 13.35 7.27 -11.48
C ALA A 209 12.91 6.34 -10.33
N ILE A 210 12.51 6.90 -9.18
CA ILE A 210 11.95 6.14 -8.05
C ILE A 210 10.68 5.39 -8.49
N SER A 211 9.74 6.06 -9.15
CA SER A 211 8.48 5.47 -9.63
C SER A 211 8.74 4.26 -10.54
N ARG A 212 9.61 4.42 -11.55
CA ARG A 212 10.00 3.31 -12.44
C ARG A 212 10.63 2.16 -11.68
N SER A 213 11.51 2.46 -10.71
CA SER A 213 12.17 1.43 -9.89
C SER A 213 11.16 0.65 -9.04
N LEU A 214 10.14 1.31 -8.48
CA LEU A 214 9.06 0.65 -7.75
C LEU A 214 8.19 -0.23 -8.67
N LYS A 215 7.92 0.21 -9.90
CA LYS A 215 7.23 -0.62 -10.89
C LYS A 215 8.06 -1.84 -11.31
N GLN A 216 9.37 -1.67 -11.46
CA GLN A 216 10.30 -2.79 -11.71
C GLN A 216 10.32 -3.77 -10.54
N LEU A 217 10.32 -3.26 -9.29
CA LEU A 217 10.24 -4.08 -8.08
C LEU A 217 8.97 -4.95 -8.07
N ALA A 218 7.81 -4.36 -8.39
CA ALA A 218 6.55 -5.09 -8.47
C ALA A 218 6.61 -6.24 -9.50
N ARG A 219 7.20 -5.97 -10.67
CA ARG A 219 7.38 -6.98 -11.73
C ARG A 219 8.36 -8.07 -11.35
N GLU A 220 9.49 -7.72 -10.71
CA GLU A 220 10.53 -8.67 -10.34
C GLU A 220 10.03 -9.72 -9.35
N PHE A 221 9.25 -9.28 -8.34
CA PHE A 221 8.74 -10.18 -7.30
C PHE A 221 7.32 -10.70 -7.57
N ASP A 222 6.73 -10.33 -8.70
CA ASP A 222 5.34 -10.68 -9.06
C ASP A 222 4.37 -10.46 -7.89
N CYS A 223 4.50 -9.31 -7.22
CA CYS A 223 3.66 -8.91 -6.10
C CYS A 223 3.22 -7.44 -6.21
N PRO A 224 2.11 -7.04 -5.57
CA PRO A 224 1.71 -5.63 -5.50
C PRO A 224 2.75 -4.81 -4.71
N VAL A 225 3.11 -3.65 -5.24
CA VAL A 225 3.87 -2.61 -4.54
C VAL A 225 2.95 -1.44 -4.28
N ILE A 226 2.69 -1.15 -3.00
CA ILE A 226 1.86 -0.03 -2.56
C ILE A 226 2.77 1.09 -2.09
N ALA A 227 2.77 2.22 -2.81
CA ALA A 227 3.57 3.38 -2.44
C ALA A 227 2.67 4.54 -2.01
N LEU A 228 2.94 5.07 -0.82
CA LEU A 228 2.23 6.24 -0.32
C LEU A 228 2.82 7.51 -0.95
N SER A 229 1.95 8.46 -1.26
CA SER A 229 2.31 9.73 -1.86
C SER A 229 1.61 10.90 -1.18
N GLN A 230 2.34 11.97 -0.95
CA GLN A 230 1.76 13.21 -0.47
C GLN A 230 1.32 14.08 -1.64
N LEU A 231 0.12 14.65 -1.55
CA LEU A 231 -0.43 15.54 -2.56
C LEU A 231 0.05 16.98 -2.38
N ASN A 232 0.04 17.76 -3.47
CA ASN A 232 0.36 19.16 -3.47
C ASN A 232 -0.62 19.96 -2.59
N ARG A 233 -0.13 21.01 -1.93
CA ARG A 233 -0.94 21.90 -1.08
C ARG A 233 -1.99 22.70 -1.86
N GLY A 234 -1.81 22.88 -3.15
CA GLY A 234 -2.72 23.67 -3.99
C GLY A 234 -4.17 23.21 -3.96
N LEU A 235 -4.43 21.91 -3.69
CA LEU A 235 -5.80 21.40 -3.57
C LEU A 235 -6.58 22.04 -2.40
N GLU A 236 -5.90 22.48 -1.33
CA GLU A 236 -6.53 23.09 -0.16
C GLU A 236 -7.12 24.48 -0.44
N GLN A 237 -6.69 25.12 -1.55
CA GLN A 237 -7.20 26.42 -1.99
C GLN A 237 -8.48 26.30 -2.83
N ARG A 238 -8.85 25.09 -3.27
CA ARG A 238 -10.06 24.87 -4.08
C ARG A 238 -11.31 24.82 -3.19
N PRO A 239 -12.48 25.28 -3.68
CA PRO A 239 -13.75 25.06 -3.00
C PRO A 239 -14.02 23.57 -2.75
N ASN A 240 -13.87 22.72 -3.77
CA ASN A 240 -13.90 21.27 -3.62
C ASN A 240 -12.48 20.75 -3.42
N LYS A 241 -12.22 20.24 -2.21
CA LYS A 241 -10.90 19.73 -1.80
C LYS A 241 -10.73 18.24 -2.02
N ARG A 242 -11.66 17.57 -2.73
CA ARG A 242 -11.47 16.18 -3.16
C ARG A 242 -10.30 16.11 -4.12
N PRO A 243 -9.34 15.20 -3.88
CA PRO A 243 -8.17 15.05 -4.74
C PRO A 243 -8.53 14.64 -6.17
N VAL A 244 -7.72 15.11 -7.11
CA VAL A 244 -7.77 14.73 -8.53
C VAL A 244 -6.35 14.41 -9.02
N MET A 245 -6.23 13.79 -10.18
CA MET A 245 -4.93 13.38 -10.75
C MET A 245 -3.92 14.54 -10.84
N ALA A 246 -4.39 15.75 -11.16
CA ALA A 246 -3.54 16.94 -11.25
C ALA A 246 -2.86 17.34 -9.91
N ASP A 247 -3.34 16.83 -8.77
CA ASP A 247 -2.75 17.09 -7.46
C ASP A 247 -1.46 16.28 -7.21
N LEU A 248 -1.19 15.29 -8.07
CA LEU A 248 0.09 14.56 -8.16
C LEU A 248 1.13 15.30 -9.04
N ARG A 249 0.97 16.58 -9.27
CA ARG A 249 1.56 17.40 -10.34
C ARG A 249 3.11 17.40 -10.44
N GLU A 250 3.83 17.15 -9.37
CA GLU A 250 5.29 17.01 -9.42
C GLU A 250 5.74 15.61 -9.87
N SER A 251 4.80 14.76 -10.24
CA SER A 251 4.96 13.33 -10.42
C SER A 251 4.24 12.80 -11.66
N GLY A 252 4.30 13.51 -12.79
CA GLY A 252 3.72 13.02 -14.05
C GLY A 252 4.17 11.60 -14.43
N ALA A 253 5.38 11.23 -14.00
CA ALA A 253 5.88 9.87 -14.15
C ALA A 253 5.14 8.86 -13.26
N ILE A 254 4.78 9.23 -12.03
CA ILE A 254 3.97 8.35 -11.16
C ILE A 254 2.64 8.04 -11.83
N GLU A 255 2.02 9.06 -12.45
CA GLU A 255 0.79 8.85 -13.19
C GLU A 255 0.97 7.87 -14.36
N GLN A 256 2.10 7.92 -15.05
CA GLN A 256 2.38 7.00 -16.17
C GLN A 256 2.70 5.58 -15.71
N ASP A 257 3.54 5.44 -14.69
CA ASP A 257 4.06 4.15 -14.23
C ASP A 257 3.04 3.35 -13.40
N ALA A 258 2.23 4.03 -12.59
CA ALA A 258 1.25 3.38 -11.71
C ALA A 258 0.12 2.70 -12.50
N ASP A 259 -0.27 1.52 -12.05
CA ASP A 259 -1.41 0.76 -12.60
C ASP A 259 -2.71 1.18 -11.92
N LEU A 260 -2.65 1.49 -10.64
CA LEU A 260 -3.77 1.95 -9.84
C LEU A 260 -3.35 3.19 -9.03
N ILE A 261 -4.16 4.23 -9.03
CA ILE A 261 -3.98 5.42 -8.20
C ILE A 261 -5.24 5.65 -7.39
N THR A 262 -5.09 5.64 -6.07
CA THR A 262 -6.17 5.89 -5.12
C THR A 262 -5.86 7.13 -4.30
N PHE A 263 -6.89 7.90 -3.99
CA PHE A 263 -6.81 9.06 -3.10
C PHE A 263 -7.60 8.81 -1.84
N ILE A 264 -7.05 9.18 -0.69
CA ILE A 264 -7.77 9.17 0.57
C ILE A 264 -8.23 10.59 0.87
N TYR A 265 -9.54 10.75 1.08
CA TYR A 265 -10.16 12.01 1.43
C TYR A 265 -11.10 11.84 2.62
N ARG A 266 -11.06 12.79 3.56
CA ARG A 266 -11.97 12.87 4.69
C ARG A 266 -12.44 14.30 4.83
N ASP A 267 -13.74 14.50 4.63
CA ASP A 267 -14.33 15.84 4.62
C ASP A 267 -14.22 16.53 5.98
N GLU A 268 -14.32 15.76 7.08
CA GLU A 268 -14.21 16.25 8.45
C GLU A 268 -12.87 16.92 8.79
N VAL A 269 -11.81 16.65 8.00
CA VAL A 269 -10.50 17.31 8.20
C VAL A 269 -10.53 18.78 7.77
N TYR A 270 -11.43 19.13 6.86
CA TYR A 270 -11.59 20.48 6.32
C TYR A 270 -12.87 21.16 6.78
N ASN A 271 -13.89 20.39 7.13
CA ASN A 271 -15.21 20.86 7.51
C ASN A 271 -15.67 20.13 8.78
N GLU A 272 -15.55 20.80 9.93
CA GLU A 272 -15.90 20.23 11.22
C GLU A 272 -17.41 19.94 11.36
N ASP A 273 -18.25 20.65 10.62
CA ASP A 273 -19.71 20.49 10.65
C ASP A 273 -20.25 19.56 9.56
N THR A 274 -19.36 18.81 8.89
CA THR A 274 -19.77 17.88 7.84
C THR A 274 -20.76 16.81 8.36
N PRO A 275 -21.77 16.42 7.56
CA PRO A 275 -22.62 15.26 7.86
C PRO A 275 -21.85 13.93 7.74
N ASP A 276 -20.70 13.92 7.05
CA ASP A 276 -19.88 12.73 6.79
C ASP A 276 -18.77 12.52 7.85
N LYS A 277 -19.05 12.81 9.14
CA LYS A 277 -18.10 12.57 10.23
C LYS A 277 -17.75 11.10 10.32
N GLY A 278 -16.45 10.81 10.47
CA GLY A 278 -15.93 9.44 10.52
C GLY A 278 -15.99 8.68 9.18
N VAL A 279 -16.33 9.37 8.08
CA VAL A 279 -16.33 8.78 6.74
C VAL A 279 -15.06 9.17 5.99
N ALA A 280 -14.46 8.19 5.37
CA ALA A 280 -13.36 8.38 4.44
C ALA A 280 -13.78 7.93 3.04
N GLU A 281 -13.38 8.69 2.03
CA GLU A 281 -13.54 8.33 0.63
C GLU A 281 -12.20 7.78 0.11
N VAL A 282 -12.23 6.57 -0.45
CA VAL A 282 -11.15 6.01 -1.26
C VAL A 282 -11.54 6.23 -2.71
N ILE A 283 -10.92 7.22 -3.34
CA ILE A 283 -11.23 7.66 -4.70
C ILE A 283 -10.24 7.00 -5.66
N ILE A 284 -10.69 6.12 -6.54
CA ILE A 284 -9.87 5.52 -7.59
C ILE A 284 -9.81 6.52 -8.76
N GLY A 285 -8.68 7.21 -8.88
CA GLY A 285 -8.47 8.21 -9.93
C GLY A 285 -7.89 7.63 -11.23
N LYS A 286 -7.20 6.50 -11.13
CA LYS A 286 -6.68 5.74 -12.27
C LYS A 286 -6.77 4.26 -11.98
N HIS A 287 -7.19 3.48 -12.95
CA HIS A 287 -7.14 2.02 -12.93
C HIS A 287 -6.89 1.50 -14.35
N ARG A 288 -5.75 0.84 -14.60
CA ARG A 288 -5.39 0.33 -15.94
C ARG A 288 -6.31 -0.81 -16.39
N ASN A 289 -6.69 -1.67 -15.46
CA ASN A 289 -7.37 -2.93 -15.76
C ASN A 289 -8.79 -2.99 -15.17
N GLY A 290 -9.36 -1.84 -14.81
CA GLY A 290 -10.69 -1.81 -14.21
C GLY A 290 -11.32 -0.41 -14.17
N PRO A 291 -12.48 -0.28 -13.54
CA PRO A 291 -13.20 0.98 -13.43
C PRO A 291 -12.56 1.95 -12.43
N ILE A 292 -12.80 3.23 -12.63
CA ILE A 292 -12.60 4.26 -11.63
C ILE A 292 -13.88 4.42 -10.80
N GLY A 293 -13.76 4.95 -9.58
CA GLY A 293 -14.92 5.12 -8.72
C GLY A 293 -14.53 5.62 -7.33
N THR A 294 -15.50 5.72 -6.46
CA THR A 294 -15.28 6.11 -5.06
C THR A 294 -15.92 5.10 -4.14
N VAL A 295 -15.14 4.61 -3.18
CA VAL A 295 -15.60 3.72 -2.11
C VAL A 295 -15.62 4.51 -0.81
N ARG A 296 -16.71 4.40 -0.07
CA ARG A 296 -16.83 5.00 1.26
C ARG A 296 -16.45 3.97 2.33
N LEU A 297 -15.59 4.38 3.24
CA LEU A 297 -15.17 3.60 4.39
C LEU A 297 -15.46 4.38 5.67
N SER A 298 -15.69 3.68 6.78
CA SER A 298 -15.73 4.28 8.10
C SER A 298 -14.31 4.39 8.65
N PHE A 299 -13.92 5.55 9.18
CA PHE A 299 -12.62 5.75 9.81
C PHE A 299 -12.77 5.89 11.32
N LEU A 300 -12.22 4.93 12.05
CA LEU A 300 -12.19 4.89 13.51
C LEU A 300 -10.83 5.39 13.99
N GLY A 301 -10.69 6.71 14.12
CA GLY A 301 -9.41 7.38 14.37
C GLY A 301 -8.71 6.91 15.65
N GLN A 302 -9.47 6.63 16.71
CA GLN A 302 -8.95 6.12 17.99
C GLN A 302 -8.23 4.78 17.85
N PHE A 303 -8.63 3.95 16.86
CA PHE A 303 -8.05 2.64 16.56
C PHE A 303 -7.15 2.66 15.32
N THR A 304 -6.98 3.84 14.69
CA THR A 304 -6.28 3.97 13.38
C THR A 304 -6.78 2.97 12.35
N ARG A 305 -8.11 2.72 12.33
CA ARG A 305 -8.74 1.66 11.57
C ARG A 305 -9.76 2.18 10.57
N PHE A 306 -9.68 1.64 9.36
CA PHE A 306 -10.75 1.76 8.37
C PHE A 306 -11.61 0.49 8.39
N GLU A 307 -12.90 0.65 8.14
CA GLU A 307 -13.86 -0.45 8.04
C GLU A 307 -14.81 -0.20 6.87
N SER A 308 -15.42 -1.27 6.34
CA SER A 308 -16.46 -1.14 5.34
C SER A 308 -17.60 -0.26 5.87
N HIS A 309 -18.01 0.73 5.07
CA HIS A 309 -19.10 1.62 5.44
C HIS A 309 -20.43 0.95 5.12
N ALA A 310 -21.23 0.67 6.15
CA ALA A 310 -22.60 0.21 5.93
C ALA A 310 -23.45 1.40 5.46
N PRO A 311 -24.21 1.30 4.36
CA PRO A 311 -25.18 2.32 4.00
C PRO A 311 -26.20 2.46 5.16
N PRO A 312 -26.74 3.66 5.39
CA PRO A 312 -27.79 3.83 6.39
C PRO A 312 -28.90 2.83 6.06
N ARG A 313 -29.29 2.00 7.04
CA ARG A 313 -30.48 1.18 6.91
C ARG A 313 -31.66 2.13 6.72
N TYR A 314 -32.26 2.14 5.54
CA TYR A 314 -33.61 2.69 5.39
C TYR A 314 -34.52 1.86 6.28
N ASP A 315 -35.01 2.48 7.32
CA ASP A 315 -36.04 1.88 8.18
C ASP A 315 -37.35 1.88 7.35
N ASP A 316 -37.69 0.73 6.80
CA ASP A 316 -38.93 0.50 6.04
C ASP A 316 -40.19 0.56 6.97
N SER A 317 -40.11 1.28 8.10
CA SER A 317 -41.17 1.37 9.07
C SER A 317 -42.28 2.40 8.73
N PHE A 318 -42.33 2.94 7.49
CA PHE A 318 -43.40 3.86 7.06
C PHE A 318 -44.18 3.34 5.84
N THR A 319 -44.72 2.14 5.94
CA THR A 319 -45.86 1.74 5.05
C THR A 319 -46.78 0.82 5.79
N HIS A 320 -47.62 1.37 6.66
CA HIS A 320 -48.98 0.88 6.96
C HIS A 320 -49.69 1.98 7.75
N GLY A 321 -50.39 2.82 7.01
CA GLY A 321 -51.39 3.75 7.49
C GLY A 321 -52.47 3.91 6.43
#